data_6ab8082a8370b3522fe3024fde1bd11c
#
_entry.id   6ab8082a8370b3522fe3024fde1bd11c
#
_cell.length_a   1.000
_cell.length_b   1.000
_cell.length_c   1.000
_cell.angle_alpha   90.00
_cell.angle_beta   90.00
_cell.angle_gamma   90.00
#
_symmetry.space_group_name_H-M   'P 1'
#
loop_
_entity.id
_entity.type
_entity.pdbx_description
1 polymer ?
#
loop_
_entity_poly.entity_id
_entity_poly.type
_entity_poly.pdbx_seq_one_letter_code
_entity_poly.pdbx_strand_id
1 'polypeptide(L)'
;VFAQNYDSAFLFYPFTQPHGRSRSGLALFSKYPVTDSLRRSFPISTSFSKFFDLDRCYSISRVPVDNGKELVIFLLHMSAYGNSDAIREAQIRMLSADMEKEYEAGNYVLCGGDFNHDLKASEKDAENCESWAYPFPREELPEHFSFCLDNLSDSEKDALWDSARNADMEYVPGVTYTVTLDGFITSDNI
;
A
#
# COMPACT_ATOMS: atom_id res chain seq x y z
N VAL A 1 8.25 14.33 -16.93
CA VAL A 1 9.45 13.49 -17.13
C VAL A 1 9.04 12.03 -17.25
N PHE A 2 8.28 11.46 -16.32
CA PHE A 2 7.86 10.05 -16.38
C PHE A 2 7.03 9.73 -17.62
N ALA A 3 6.03 10.56 -17.93
CA ALA A 3 5.15 10.33 -19.08
C ALA A 3 5.87 10.31 -20.44
N GLN A 4 7.08 10.85 -20.51
CA GLN A 4 7.91 10.81 -21.74
C GLN A 4 8.63 9.46 -21.96
N ASN A 5 8.76 8.67 -20.88
CA ASN A 5 9.52 7.42 -20.88
C ASN A 5 8.63 6.17 -20.87
N TYR A 6 7.32 6.34 -20.79
CA TYR A 6 6.36 5.24 -20.69
C TYR A 6 5.24 5.41 -21.71
N ASP A 7 4.82 4.31 -22.31
CA ASP A 7 3.75 4.28 -23.31
C ASP A 7 2.38 4.56 -22.69
N SER A 8 2.19 4.21 -21.41
CA SER A 8 0.98 4.54 -20.68
C SER A 8 1.30 5.08 -19.31
N ALA A 9 0.48 6.04 -18.88
CA ALA A 9 0.50 6.60 -17.55
C ALA A 9 -0.93 6.77 -17.07
N PHE A 10 -1.19 6.28 -15.89
CA PHE A 10 -2.49 6.44 -15.26
C PHE A 10 -2.33 7.25 -13.99
N LEU A 11 -3.06 8.37 -13.92
CA LEU A 11 -3.03 9.27 -12.77
C LEU A 11 -4.37 9.25 -12.06
N PHE A 12 -4.36 8.82 -10.81
CA PHE A 12 -5.51 8.95 -9.93
C PHE A 12 -5.62 10.35 -9.39
N TYR A 13 -6.74 10.99 -9.70
CA TYR A 13 -7.00 12.32 -9.22
C TYR A 13 -7.10 12.34 -7.71
N PRO A 14 -6.39 13.26 -7.12
CA PRO A 14 -6.23 13.32 -5.70
C PRO A 14 -7.50 13.81 -5.02
N PHE A 15 -7.57 13.48 -3.76
CA PHE A 15 -8.32 14.26 -2.82
C PHE A 15 -7.79 15.70 -2.78
N THR A 16 -8.69 16.65 -2.89
CA THR A 16 -8.36 18.06 -2.68
C THR A 16 -8.71 18.42 -1.25
N GLN A 17 -7.70 18.69 -0.43
CA GLN A 17 -7.94 19.10 0.95
C GLN A 17 -8.74 20.42 0.98
N PRO A 18 -9.77 20.53 1.85
CA PRO A 18 -10.68 21.67 1.87
C PRO A 18 -10.00 23.03 2.09
N HIS A 19 -8.82 23.02 2.70
CA HIS A 19 -8.10 24.23 3.12
C HIS A 19 -6.89 24.55 2.26
N GLY A 20 -6.62 23.81 1.18
CA GLY A 20 -5.40 23.95 0.44
C GLY A 20 -5.54 23.95 -1.06
N ARG A 21 -4.50 24.46 -1.72
CA ARG A 21 -4.26 24.31 -3.15
C ARG A 21 -3.51 22.99 -3.44
N SER A 22 -3.31 22.16 -2.43
CA SER A 22 -2.59 20.90 -2.54
C SER A 22 -3.45 19.86 -3.23
N ARG A 23 -2.84 19.14 -4.15
CA ARG A 23 -3.43 17.98 -4.80
C ARG A 23 -2.50 16.81 -4.57
N SER A 24 -3.01 15.73 -3.98
CA SER A 24 -2.28 14.49 -3.76
C SER A 24 -3.05 13.32 -4.34
N GLY A 25 -2.39 12.25 -4.66
CA GLY A 25 -3.03 11.07 -5.24
C GLY A 25 -2.03 9.98 -5.54
N LEU A 26 -2.51 8.93 -6.19
CA LEU A 26 -1.73 7.79 -6.65
C LEU A 26 -1.48 7.90 -8.14
N ALA A 27 -0.32 7.47 -8.60
CA ALA A 27 0.04 7.47 -10.01
C ALA A 27 0.71 6.13 -10.37
N LEU A 28 0.19 5.47 -11.39
CA LEU A 28 0.79 4.29 -12.01
C LEU A 28 1.36 4.67 -13.37
N PHE A 29 2.62 4.33 -13.59
CA PHE A 29 3.28 4.46 -14.88
C PHE A 29 3.64 3.08 -15.39
N SER A 30 3.19 2.74 -16.59
CA SER A 30 3.39 1.43 -17.20
C SER A 30 3.99 1.54 -18.60
N LYS A 31 4.85 0.60 -18.96
CA LYS A 31 5.30 0.39 -20.35
C LYS A 31 4.28 -0.41 -21.15
N TYR A 32 3.37 -1.07 -20.49
CA TYR A 32 2.32 -1.88 -21.09
C TYR A 32 0.98 -1.14 -21.01
N PRO A 33 0.07 -1.35 -21.96
CA PRO A 33 -1.24 -0.73 -21.96
C PRO A 33 -2.02 -1.03 -20.67
N VAL A 34 -2.56 -0.02 -20.04
CA VAL A 34 -3.53 -0.14 -18.95
C VAL A 34 -4.91 -0.02 -19.58
N THR A 35 -5.64 -1.14 -19.65
CA THR A 35 -6.92 -1.22 -20.37
C THR A 35 -8.09 -0.72 -19.56
N ASP A 36 -8.01 -0.83 -18.24
CA ASP A 36 -9.02 -0.33 -17.30
C ASP A 36 -8.39 0.11 -15.99
N SER A 37 -9.04 1.03 -15.31
CA SER A 37 -8.59 1.47 -14.00
C SER A 37 -9.73 2.05 -13.18
N LEU A 38 -9.80 1.64 -11.93
CA LEU A 38 -10.83 2.04 -10.97
C LEU A 38 -10.18 2.59 -9.70
N ARG A 39 -10.71 3.71 -9.19
CA ARG A 39 -10.37 4.23 -7.87
C ARG A 39 -11.40 3.75 -6.85
N ARG A 40 -10.94 3.20 -5.73
CA ARG A 40 -11.80 2.87 -4.58
C ARG A 40 -11.34 3.63 -3.34
N SER A 41 -12.29 4.35 -2.73
CA SER A 41 -12.04 5.01 -1.45
C SER A 41 -12.05 3.99 -0.33
N PHE A 42 -11.07 4.08 0.54
CA PHE A 42 -11.07 3.33 1.79
C PHE A 42 -12.09 3.88 2.79
N PRO A 43 -12.59 3.07 3.72
CA PRO A 43 -13.27 3.58 4.90
C PRO A 43 -12.36 4.56 5.66
N ILE A 44 -12.91 5.69 6.04
CA ILE A 44 -12.21 6.73 6.82
C ILE A 44 -13.02 7.11 8.05
N SER A 45 -12.37 7.78 9.01
CA SER A 45 -13.06 8.28 10.19
C SER A 45 -14.20 9.21 9.82
N THR A 46 -15.32 9.12 10.55
CA THR A 46 -16.43 10.06 10.47
C THR A 46 -16.26 11.26 11.42
N SER A 47 -15.20 11.26 12.23
CA SER A 47 -14.91 12.33 13.17
C SER A 47 -14.45 13.61 12.48
N PHE A 48 -14.41 14.74 13.20
CA PHE A 48 -13.96 16.02 12.67
C PHE A 48 -12.50 15.97 12.15
N SER A 49 -11.69 15.07 12.69
CA SER A 49 -10.30 14.85 12.24
C SER A 49 -10.16 14.49 10.77
N LYS A 50 -11.20 13.91 10.15
CA LYS A 50 -11.21 13.58 8.71
C LYS A 50 -10.92 14.77 7.80
N PHE A 51 -11.21 15.98 8.24
CA PHE A 51 -10.94 17.19 7.45
C PHE A 51 -9.45 17.52 7.35
N PHE A 52 -8.62 16.89 8.16
CA PHE A 52 -7.17 17.08 8.20
C PHE A 52 -6.40 15.86 7.67
N ASP A 53 -7.10 14.77 7.38
CA ASP A 53 -6.50 13.57 6.81
C ASP A 53 -6.74 13.50 5.28
N LEU A 54 -5.93 12.69 4.61
CA LEU A 54 -6.10 12.39 3.20
C LEU A 54 -7.28 11.44 2.98
N ASP A 55 -7.94 11.59 1.84
CA ASP A 55 -8.99 10.67 1.40
C ASP A 55 -8.35 9.37 0.88
N ARG A 56 -7.99 8.50 1.82
CA ARG A 56 -7.26 7.26 1.57
C ARG A 56 -7.96 6.41 0.55
N CYS A 57 -7.20 5.82 -0.35
CA CYS A 57 -7.75 5.05 -1.44
C CYS A 57 -6.74 4.03 -1.97
N TYR A 58 -7.23 3.16 -2.85
CA TYR A 58 -6.42 2.38 -3.76
C TYR A 58 -6.97 2.46 -5.17
N SER A 59 -6.11 2.19 -6.14
CA SER A 59 -6.51 1.97 -7.53
C SER A 59 -6.45 0.49 -7.86
N ILE A 60 -7.29 0.07 -8.79
CA ILE A 60 -7.26 -1.25 -9.42
C ILE A 60 -7.03 -1.01 -10.90
N SER A 61 -5.88 -1.38 -11.42
CA SER A 61 -5.49 -1.18 -12.83
C SER A 61 -5.24 -2.52 -13.49
N ARG A 62 -5.66 -2.67 -14.74
CA ARG A 62 -5.62 -3.93 -15.49
C ARG A 62 -4.63 -3.86 -16.64
N VAL A 63 -3.73 -4.82 -16.69
CA VAL A 63 -2.77 -5.00 -17.78
C VAL A 63 -2.97 -6.40 -18.36
N PRO A 64 -3.39 -6.52 -19.62
CA PRO A 64 -3.56 -7.83 -20.28
C PRO A 64 -2.23 -8.59 -20.38
N VAL A 65 -2.29 -9.91 -20.22
CA VAL A 65 -1.17 -10.83 -20.43
C VAL A 65 -1.49 -11.86 -21.51
N ASP A 66 -0.44 -12.46 -22.10
CA ASP A 66 -0.55 -13.27 -23.32
C ASP A 66 -1.48 -14.49 -23.20
N ASN A 67 -1.75 -15.00 -22.01
CA ASN A 67 -2.61 -16.17 -21.79
C ASN A 67 -4.10 -15.86 -21.67
N GLY A 68 -4.51 -14.62 -21.97
CA GLY A 68 -5.90 -14.17 -21.86
C GLY A 68 -6.36 -13.83 -20.46
N LYS A 69 -5.43 -13.77 -19.48
CA LYS A 69 -5.64 -13.27 -18.13
C LYS A 69 -5.17 -11.82 -18.03
N GLU A 70 -5.26 -11.27 -16.85
CA GLU A 70 -4.79 -9.92 -16.56
C GLU A 70 -3.84 -9.92 -15.37
N LEU A 71 -2.83 -9.05 -15.42
CA LEU A 71 -2.15 -8.59 -14.24
C LEU A 71 -2.96 -7.43 -13.67
N VAL A 72 -3.54 -7.65 -12.50
CA VAL A 72 -4.34 -6.65 -11.80
C VAL A 72 -3.47 -6.00 -10.73
N ILE A 73 -3.24 -4.71 -10.90
CA ILE A 73 -2.34 -3.93 -10.05
C ILE A 73 -3.18 -3.08 -9.10
N PHE A 74 -3.03 -3.34 -7.82
CA PHE A 74 -3.56 -2.52 -6.73
C PHE A 74 -2.47 -1.56 -6.27
N LEU A 75 -2.67 -0.26 -6.42
CA LEU A 75 -1.79 0.76 -5.88
C LEU A 75 -2.51 1.47 -4.75
N LEU A 76 -1.94 1.47 -3.56
CA LEU A 76 -2.62 1.92 -2.36
C LEU A 76 -1.86 2.98 -1.55
N HIS A 77 -2.62 3.67 -0.70
CA HIS A 77 -2.11 4.44 0.40
C HIS A 77 -3.11 4.34 1.56
N MET A 78 -2.78 3.54 2.56
CA MET A 78 -3.63 3.28 3.72
C MET A 78 -3.56 4.42 4.75
N SER A 79 -4.47 4.40 5.70
CA SER A 79 -4.47 5.39 6.80
C SER A 79 -3.26 5.24 7.69
N ALA A 80 -2.64 6.40 7.97
CA ALA A 80 -1.58 6.50 8.95
C ALA A 80 -2.14 6.37 10.38
N TYR A 81 -1.23 6.33 11.31
CA TYR A 81 -1.45 6.26 12.73
C TYR A 81 -2.40 7.36 13.25
N GLY A 82 -3.17 7.05 14.31
CA GLY A 82 -4.16 7.96 14.91
C GLY A 82 -5.61 7.67 14.51
N ASN A 83 -5.85 6.85 13.49
CA ASN A 83 -7.17 6.28 13.21
C ASN A 83 -7.43 5.05 14.09
N SER A 84 -8.70 4.76 14.37
CA SER A 84 -9.06 3.60 15.19
C SER A 84 -8.62 2.30 14.50
N ASP A 85 -8.27 1.28 15.29
CA ASP A 85 -7.93 -0.06 14.79
C ASP A 85 -9.02 -0.60 13.88
N ALA A 86 -10.28 -0.38 14.22
CA ALA A 86 -11.43 -0.78 13.41
C ALA A 86 -11.42 -0.19 11.98
N ILE A 87 -10.87 1.02 11.78
CA ILE A 87 -10.76 1.62 10.43
C ILE A 87 -9.67 0.91 9.65
N ARG A 88 -8.51 0.66 10.26
CA ARG A 88 -7.40 -0.07 9.61
C ARG A 88 -7.81 -1.47 9.22
N GLU A 89 -8.42 -2.22 10.13
CA GLU A 89 -8.98 -3.55 9.84
C GLU A 89 -10.03 -3.51 8.72
N ALA A 90 -10.91 -2.51 8.71
CA ALA A 90 -11.90 -2.36 7.65
C ALA A 90 -11.24 -2.07 6.28
N GLN A 91 -10.14 -1.30 6.26
CA GLN A 91 -9.37 -1.05 5.04
C GLN A 91 -8.70 -2.33 4.53
N ILE A 92 -8.07 -3.11 5.42
CA ILE A 92 -7.41 -4.38 5.06
C ILE A 92 -8.46 -5.36 4.53
N ARG A 93 -9.57 -5.57 5.24
CA ARG A 93 -10.64 -6.47 4.78
C ARG A 93 -11.20 -6.08 3.43
N MET A 94 -11.41 -4.79 3.18
CA MET A 94 -11.89 -4.32 1.88
C MET A 94 -10.89 -4.60 0.76
N LEU A 95 -9.61 -4.34 0.99
CA LEU A 95 -8.53 -4.61 0.06
C LEU A 95 -8.41 -6.11 -0.23
N SER A 96 -8.34 -6.93 0.83
CA SER A 96 -8.23 -8.39 0.75
C SER A 96 -9.38 -9.00 -0.05
N ALA A 97 -10.62 -8.58 0.19
CA ALA A 97 -11.78 -9.07 -0.55
C ALA A 97 -11.74 -8.74 -2.05
N ASP A 98 -11.24 -7.54 -2.42
CA ASP A 98 -11.11 -7.18 -3.83
C ASP A 98 -9.94 -7.93 -4.50
N MET A 99 -8.84 -8.16 -3.80
CA MET A 99 -7.71 -8.94 -4.30
C MET A 99 -8.09 -10.40 -4.51
N GLU A 100 -8.78 -11.01 -3.53
CA GLU A 100 -9.27 -12.39 -3.61
C GLU A 100 -10.23 -12.60 -4.78
N LYS A 101 -11.15 -11.67 -5.00
CA LYS A 101 -12.06 -11.69 -6.15
C LYS A 101 -11.31 -11.75 -7.49
N GLU A 102 -10.23 -11.01 -7.64
CA GLU A 102 -9.43 -11.03 -8.86
C GLU A 102 -8.65 -12.34 -9.01
N TYR A 103 -8.11 -12.86 -7.90
CA TYR A 103 -7.46 -14.16 -7.88
C TYR A 103 -8.43 -15.30 -8.25
N GLU A 104 -9.65 -15.32 -7.68
CA GLU A 104 -10.69 -16.31 -8.01
C GLU A 104 -11.12 -16.25 -9.49
N ALA A 105 -11.06 -15.06 -10.09
CA ALA A 105 -11.26 -14.90 -11.54
C ALA A 105 -10.09 -15.45 -12.37
N GLY A 106 -9.02 -15.90 -11.71
CA GLY A 106 -7.81 -16.48 -12.29
C GLY A 106 -6.83 -15.44 -12.81
N ASN A 107 -6.95 -14.19 -12.38
CA ASN A 107 -6.00 -13.13 -12.69
C ASN A 107 -4.77 -13.20 -11.78
N TYR A 108 -3.69 -12.56 -12.22
CA TYR A 108 -2.50 -12.32 -11.41
C TYR A 108 -2.68 -11.04 -10.61
N VAL A 109 -2.35 -11.04 -9.33
CA VAL A 109 -2.57 -9.88 -8.48
C VAL A 109 -1.25 -9.37 -7.89
N LEU A 110 -0.97 -8.10 -8.14
CA LEU A 110 0.11 -7.36 -7.52
C LEU A 110 -0.46 -6.17 -6.76
N CYS A 111 -0.20 -6.07 -5.47
CA CYS A 111 -0.58 -4.93 -4.66
C CYS A 111 0.66 -4.23 -4.11
N GLY A 112 0.73 -2.91 -4.20
CA GLY A 112 1.87 -2.16 -3.70
C GLY A 112 1.51 -0.74 -3.29
N GLY A 113 2.36 -0.14 -2.46
CA GLY A 113 2.24 1.22 -1.98
C GLY A 113 2.58 1.40 -0.51
N ASP A 114 2.07 2.47 0.07
CA ASP A 114 2.26 2.80 1.49
C ASP A 114 1.14 2.17 2.34
N PHE A 115 1.51 1.13 3.08
CA PHE A 115 0.59 0.42 3.98
C PHE A 115 0.42 1.11 5.33
N ASN A 116 1.29 2.07 5.67
CA ASN A 116 1.34 2.73 6.99
C ASN A 116 1.42 1.73 8.18
N HIS A 117 2.01 0.57 7.94
CA HIS A 117 2.31 -0.47 8.93
C HIS A 117 3.78 -0.83 8.83
N ASP A 118 4.38 -1.23 9.95
CA ASP A 118 5.74 -1.78 9.92
C ASP A 118 5.71 -3.16 9.26
N LEU A 119 6.27 -3.23 8.05
CA LEU A 119 6.29 -4.46 7.27
C LEU A 119 7.43 -5.43 7.67
N LYS A 120 8.42 -4.97 8.43
CA LYS A 120 9.51 -5.82 8.95
C LYS A 120 9.21 -6.40 10.33
N ALA A 121 8.38 -5.73 11.13
CA ALA A 121 8.03 -6.17 12.45
C ALA A 121 7.09 -7.39 12.43
N SER A 122 7.21 -8.24 13.44
CA SER A 122 6.30 -9.35 13.71
C SER A 122 5.24 -8.94 14.74
N GLU A 123 4.16 -9.71 14.83
CA GLU A 123 3.12 -9.49 15.86
C GLU A 123 3.66 -9.55 17.30
N LYS A 124 4.73 -10.34 17.53
CA LYS A 124 5.38 -10.43 18.85
C LYS A 124 6.02 -9.12 19.26
N ASP A 125 6.36 -8.28 18.29
CA ASP A 125 6.95 -6.97 18.53
C ASP A 125 5.89 -5.91 18.87
N ALA A 126 4.60 -6.18 18.58
CA ALA A 126 3.51 -5.24 18.82
C ALA A 126 3.32 -4.87 20.30
N GLU A 127 3.50 -5.83 21.22
CA GLU A 127 3.34 -5.60 22.66
C GLU A 127 4.42 -4.69 23.27
N ASN A 128 5.59 -4.60 22.63
CA ASN A 128 6.73 -3.80 23.07
C ASN A 128 7.09 -2.69 22.07
N CYS A 129 6.21 -2.41 21.12
CA CYS A 129 6.49 -1.47 20.07
C CYS A 129 6.40 -0.01 20.58
N GLU A 130 7.55 0.63 20.76
CA GLU A 130 7.64 2.09 20.97
C GLU A 130 7.40 2.85 19.66
N SER A 131 7.19 2.14 18.56
CA SER A 131 6.97 2.67 17.23
C SER A 131 5.56 3.22 17.06
N TRP A 132 5.43 4.26 16.26
CA TRP A 132 4.13 4.77 15.80
C TRP A 132 3.52 3.90 14.70
N ALA A 133 4.30 3.01 14.05
CA ALA A 133 3.84 2.06 13.04
C ALA A 133 3.71 0.66 13.67
N TYR A 134 2.51 0.13 13.73
CA TYR A 134 2.27 -1.24 14.18
C TYR A 134 2.61 -2.25 13.09
N PRO A 135 2.97 -3.48 13.44
CA PRO A 135 3.10 -4.58 12.49
C PRO A 135 1.85 -4.73 11.61
N PHE A 136 2.03 -5.10 10.35
CA PHE A 136 0.89 -5.44 9.50
C PHE A 136 0.29 -6.77 9.96
N PRO A 137 -1.04 -6.88 10.18
CA PRO A 137 -1.70 -8.12 10.59
C PRO A 137 -1.78 -9.10 9.41
N ARG A 138 -0.76 -9.93 9.25
CA ARG A 138 -0.61 -10.85 8.11
C ARG A 138 -1.69 -11.91 8.03
N GLU A 139 -2.29 -12.26 9.17
CA GLU A 139 -3.41 -13.17 9.28
C GLU A 139 -4.71 -12.66 8.63
N GLU A 140 -4.79 -11.35 8.36
CA GLU A 140 -5.91 -10.74 7.62
C GLU A 140 -5.73 -10.84 6.10
N LEU A 141 -4.58 -11.32 5.61
CA LEU A 141 -4.40 -11.62 4.19
C LEU A 141 -5.01 -12.96 3.85
N PRO A 142 -5.69 -13.10 2.69
CA PRO A 142 -6.14 -14.40 2.20
C PRO A 142 -4.94 -15.33 1.94
N GLU A 143 -5.16 -16.64 2.05
CA GLU A 143 -4.13 -17.69 2.00
C GLU A 143 -3.20 -17.59 0.77
N HIS A 144 -3.73 -17.13 -0.36
CA HIS A 144 -3.00 -17.03 -1.62
C HIS A 144 -2.14 -15.78 -1.78
N PHE A 145 -2.02 -14.96 -0.72
CA PHE A 145 -1.29 -13.71 -0.77
C PHE A 145 -0.21 -13.63 0.30
N SER A 146 0.94 -13.11 -0.11
CA SER A 146 2.03 -12.83 0.81
C SER A 146 2.78 -11.55 0.44
N PHE A 147 3.40 -10.92 1.42
CA PHE A 147 4.35 -9.86 1.12
C PHE A 147 5.59 -10.44 0.44
N CYS A 148 6.08 -9.76 -0.62
CA CYS A 148 7.36 -10.13 -1.24
C CYS A 148 8.50 -10.16 -0.21
N LEU A 149 8.41 -9.30 0.81
CA LEU A 149 9.34 -9.24 1.92
C LEU A 149 9.42 -10.54 2.72
N ASP A 150 8.31 -11.28 2.85
CA ASP A 150 8.24 -12.48 3.68
C ASP A 150 9.08 -13.65 3.10
N ASN A 151 9.38 -13.57 1.80
CA ASN A 151 10.23 -14.53 1.10
C ASN A 151 11.74 -14.26 1.27
N LEU A 152 12.13 -13.19 1.93
CA LEU A 152 13.51 -12.80 2.17
C LEU A 152 14.01 -13.37 3.49
N SER A 153 15.29 -13.75 3.53
CA SER A 153 15.99 -14.08 4.79
C SER A 153 16.14 -12.81 5.66
N ASP A 154 16.39 -13.02 6.95
CA ASP A 154 16.57 -11.89 7.88
C ASP A 154 17.71 -10.97 7.46
N SER A 155 18.83 -11.53 6.95
CA SER A 155 19.96 -10.75 6.45
C SER A 155 19.63 -9.93 5.19
N GLU A 156 18.72 -10.41 4.35
CA GLU A 156 18.22 -9.66 3.19
C GLU A 156 17.26 -8.56 3.62
N LYS A 157 16.39 -8.83 4.60
CA LYS A 157 15.51 -7.82 5.19
C LYS A 157 16.30 -6.69 5.85
N ASP A 158 17.37 -7.03 6.58
CA ASP A 158 18.24 -6.04 7.22
C ASP A 158 19.00 -5.18 6.21
N ALA A 159 19.30 -5.71 5.03
CA ALA A 159 19.97 -5.00 3.97
C ALA A 159 19.05 -4.05 3.19
N LEU A 160 17.72 -4.18 3.35
CA LEU A 160 16.77 -3.28 2.71
C LEU A 160 16.75 -1.92 3.42
N TRP A 161 16.70 -0.86 2.60
CA TRP A 161 16.51 0.49 3.10
C TRP A 161 15.11 0.67 3.66
N ASP A 162 15.01 1.32 4.81
CA ASP A 162 13.73 1.70 5.35
C ASP A 162 13.09 2.81 4.51
N SER A 163 11.77 2.78 4.40
CA SER A 163 11.02 3.66 3.51
C SER A 163 10.64 5.00 4.15
N ALA A 164 10.66 5.08 5.47
CA ALA A 164 10.27 6.28 6.20
C ALA A 164 11.07 6.50 7.48
N ARG A 165 11.05 7.73 7.98
CA ARG A 165 11.65 8.14 9.26
C ARG A 165 10.88 9.29 9.89
N ASN A 166 11.17 9.60 11.14
CA ASN A 166 10.67 10.82 11.77
C ASN A 166 11.14 12.07 11.00
N ALA A 167 10.20 12.97 10.73
CA ALA A 167 10.44 14.18 9.95
C ALA A 167 10.89 15.40 10.79
N ASP A 168 10.86 15.26 12.10
CA ASP A 168 11.14 16.33 13.08
C ASP A 168 12.63 16.47 13.44
N MET A 169 13.47 15.57 12.89
CA MET A 169 14.91 15.57 13.16
C MET A 169 15.72 15.20 11.91
N GLU A 170 16.97 15.64 11.89
CA GLU A 170 17.93 15.22 10.88
C GLU A 170 18.22 13.73 10.97
N TYR A 171 18.40 13.08 9.80
CA TYR A 171 18.74 11.67 9.76
C TYR A 171 20.15 11.43 10.29
N VAL A 172 20.25 10.62 11.35
CA VAL A 172 21.50 10.15 11.93
C VAL A 172 21.52 8.63 11.94
N PRO A 173 22.41 7.96 11.19
CA PRO A 173 22.47 6.50 11.14
C PRO A 173 22.61 5.88 12.51
N GLY A 174 21.76 4.88 12.81
CA GLY A 174 21.74 4.16 14.08
C GLY A 174 21.12 4.92 15.26
N VAL A 175 20.63 6.16 15.05
CA VAL A 175 19.98 6.99 16.07
C VAL A 175 18.54 7.34 15.66
N THR A 176 18.38 7.80 14.42
CA THR A 176 17.05 8.18 13.92
C THR A 176 16.20 6.93 13.72
N TYR A 177 14.99 6.95 14.29
CA TYR A 177 14.02 5.88 14.04
C TYR A 177 13.66 5.81 12.55
N THR A 178 13.70 4.60 12.00
CA THR A 178 13.33 4.30 10.63
C THR A 178 12.37 3.11 10.59
N VAL A 179 11.56 3.02 9.55
CA VAL A 179 10.54 1.98 9.39
C VAL A 179 10.24 1.69 7.92
N THR A 180 9.93 0.44 7.59
CA THR A 180 9.50 0.05 6.25
C THR A 180 7.98 0.03 6.18
N LEU A 181 7.39 1.03 5.51
CA LEU A 181 5.95 1.20 5.35
C LEU A 181 5.46 0.82 3.95
N ASP A 182 6.34 0.94 2.96
CA ASP A 182 6.05 0.63 1.57
C ASP A 182 6.48 -0.79 1.24
N GLY A 183 5.66 -1.50 0.48
CA GLY A 183 5.94 -2.87 0.11
C GLY A 183 5.05 -3.38 -1.01
N PHE A 184 5.19 -4.68 -1.29
CA PHE A 184 4.42 -5.38 -2.29
C PHE A 184 3.86 -6.68 -1.74
N ILE A 185 2.58 -6.94 -2.07
CA ILE A 185 1.90 -8.21 -1.88
C ILE A 185 1.70 -8.82 -3.27
N THR A 186 1.92 -10.11 -3.40
CA THR A 186 1.64 -10.86 -4.62
C THR A 186 0.74 -12.05 -4.35
N SER A 187 -0.03 -12.43 -5.34
CA SER A 187 -0.68 -13.73 -5.37
C SER A 187 0.34 -14.85 -5.70
N ASP A 188 0.07 -16.05 -5.24
CA ASP A 188 0.95 -17.22 -5.39
C ASP A 188 1.02 -17.78 -6.82
N ASN A 189 0.17 -17.28 -7.72
CA ASN A 189 0.12 -17.67 -9.12
C ASN A 189 0.94 -16.76 -10.06
N ILE A 190 1.70 -15.78 -9.51
CA ILE A 190 2.64 -14.92 -10.25
C ILE A 190 3.95 -15.64 -10.48
#